data_7e6ab655582c52bf13a2295d19c7663e
#
_entry.id   7e6ab655582c52bf13a2295d19c7663e
#
_cell.length_a   1.000
_cell.length_b   1.000
_cell.length_c   1.000
_cell.angle_alpha   90.00
_cell.angle_beta   90.00
_cell.angle_gamma   90.00
#
_symmetry.space_group_name_H-M   'P 1'
#
loop_
_entity.id
_entity.type
_entity.pdbx_description
1 polymer ?
#
loop_
_entity_poly.entity_id
_entity_poly.type
_entity_poly.pdbx_seq_one_letter_code
_entity_poly.pdbx_strand_id
1 'polypeptide(L)'
;MKLRLGVNIDHVATLRNARGTTYPSPFQAAKIVESSGADQVTIHLREDRRHIMEKDAIDIINNIGIDVNLEIAPTEEMIDFAIKNSPNYVCLVPEKREEITTEGGINVDLKEVKHSIEKLQKTNIKISLFIEPKKEIIYKCKELKIDYVELHTGKYANLDLDKAINEVKLISECAKLCEELKINCNAGHGLNMDNVIPIAQIDEIKELNIGHSIISDSLIYGLENSIKKMIKLINSCRK
;
A
#
# COMPACT_ATOMS: atom_id res chain seq x y z
N MET A 1 -14.29 -11.51 -9.29
CA MET A 1 -13.09 -10.81 -9.86
C MET A 1 -11.87 -11.22 -9.03
N LYS A 2 -10.70 -11.50 -9.65
CA LYS A 2 -9.46 -11.85 -8.91
C LYS A 2 -9.07 -10.70 -7.98
N LEU A 3 -8.77 -11.01 -6.70
CA LEU A 3 -8.21 -10.04 -5.77
C LEU A 3 -6.73 -9.85 -6.09
N ARG A 4 -6.28 -8.61 -6.30
CA ARG A 4 -4.89 -8.28 -6.58
C ARG A 4 -4.05 -8.31 -5.29
N LEU A 5 -2.77 -8.61 -5.43
CA LEU A 5 -1.78 -8.50 -4.35
C LEU A 5 -0.72 -7.46 -4.74
N GLY A 6 -0.65 -6.39 -3.96
CA GLY A 6 0.48 -5.49 -3.89
C GLY A 6 1.43 -5.94 -2.78
N VAL A 7 2.71 -6.06 -3.08
CA VAL A 7 3.73 -6.48 -2.10
C VAL A 7 4.61 -5.30 -1.75
N ASN A 8 4.51 -4.83 -0.50
CA ASN A 8 5.42 -3.80 0.01
C ASN A 8 6.75 -4.45 0.42
N ILE A 9 7.85 -3.92 -0.13
CA ILE A 9 9.21 -4.47 0.06
C ILE A 9 10.13 -3.57 0.89
N ASP A 10 9.60 -2.57 1.60
CA ASP A 10 10.40 -1.61 2.39
C ASP A 10 11.31 -2.30 3.40
N HIS A 11 10.85 -3.37 4.03
CA HIS A 11 11.63 -4.08 5.04
C HIS A 11 12.86 -4.80 4.47
N VAL A 12 12.92 -5.05 3.15
CA VAL A 12 14.17 -5.50 2.50
C VAL A 12 15.22 -4.40 2.59
N ALA A 13 14.83 -3.16 2.34
CA ALA A 13 15.72 -2.01 2.51
C ALA A 13 16.06 -1.75 3.98
N THR A 14 15.11 -1.95 4.89
CA THR A 14 15.35 -1.86 6.35
C THR A 14 16.45 -2.82 6.77
N LEU A 15 16.40 -4.07 6.33
CA LEU A 15 17.43 -5.08 6.65
C LEU A 15 18.80 -4.69 6.08
N ARG A 16 18.87 -4.20 4.84
CA ARG A 16 20.08 -3.66 4.22
C ARG A 16 20.66 -2.51 5.05
N ASN A 17 19.82 -1.55 5.40
CA ASN A 17 20.25 -0.33 6.10
C ASN A 17 20.69 -0.61 7.53
N ALA A 18 20.05 -1.57 8.23
CA ALA A 18 20.45 -1.99 9.59
C ALA A 18 21.92 -2.47 9.64
N ARG A 19 22.44 -3.02 8.53
CA ARG A 19 23.83 -3.46 8.43
C ARG A 19 24.74 -2.43 7.77
N GLY A 20 24.21 -1.44 7.07
CA GLY A 20 24.99 -0.46 6.30
C GLY A 20 25.69 -1.07 5.08
N THR A 21 25.07 -2.06 4.44
CA THR A 21 25.61 -2.78 3.26
C THR A 21 24.83 -2.43 1.99
N THR A 22 25.20 -3.06 0.87
CA THR A 22 24.49 -2.91 -0.42
C THR A 22 23.46 -4.03 -0.65
N TYR A 23 23.32 -4.97 0.27
CA TYR A 23 22.42 -6.11 0.20
C TYR A 23 21.63 -6.25 1.52
N PRO A 24 20.43 -6.90 1.47
CA PRO A 24 19.71 -7.32 0.27
C PRO A 24 19.26 -6.12 -0.59
N SER A 25 19.14 -6.33 -1.90
CA SER A 25 18.73 -5.29 -2.85
C SER A 25 17.19 -5.22 -2.97
N PRO A 26 16.56 -4.06 -2.73
CA PRO A 26 15.13 -3.87 -2.98
C PRO A 26 14.74 -4.14 -4.45
N PHE A 27 15.61 -3.77 -5.40
CA PHE A 27 15.37 -4.06 -6.82
C PHE A 27 15.33 -5.56 -7.12
N GLN A 28 16.23 -6.37 -6.53
CA GLN A 28 16.18 -7.81 -6.67
C GLN A 28 14.91 -8.40 -6.03
N ALA A 29 14.50 -7.89 -4.88
CA ALA A 29 13.24 -8.28 -4.24
C ALA A 29 12.03 -7.96 -5.13
N ALA A 30 11.99 -6.77 -5.75
CA ALA A 30 10.94 -6.39 -6.69
C ALA A 30 10.87 -7.34 -7.91
N LYS A 31 12.01 -7.80 -8.44
CA LYS A 31 12.06 -8.83 -9.50
C LYS A 31 11.49 -10.17 -9.03
N ILE A 32 11.72 -10.57 -7.79
CA ILE A 32 11.11 -11.78 -7.22
C ILE A 32 9.60 -11.59 -7.06
N VAL A 33 9.14 -10.41 -6.61
CA VAL A 33 7.71 -10.09 -6.52
C VAL A 33 7.04 -10.26 -7.89
N GLU A 34 7.60 -9.64 -8.93
CA GLU A 34 7.13 -9.74 -10.32
C GLU A 34 7.07 -11.20 -10.79
N SER A 35 8.16 -11.96 -10.64
CA SER A 35 8.22 -13.37 -11.09
C SER A 35 7.33 -14.32 -10.27
N SER A 36 6.96 -13.94 -9.05
CA SER A 36 6.07 -14.72 -8.18
C SER A 36 4.59 -14.59 -8.53
N GLY A 37 4.23 -13.67 -9.46
CA GLY A 37 2.87 -13.46 -9.93
C GLY A 37 2.04 -12.51 -9.07
N ALA A 38 2.66 -11.66 -8.26
CA ALA A 38 2.02 -10.51 -7.64
C ALA A 38 1.61 -9.48 -8.71
N ASP A 39 0.63 -8.65 -8.39
CA ASP A 39 0.06 -7.70 -9.34
C ASP A 39 0.73 -6.32 -9.27
N GLN A 40 1.39 -6.02 -8.13
CA GLN A 40 2.01 -4.71 -7.86
C GLN A 40 3.18 -4.84 -6.87
N VAL A 41 4.19 -3.99 -7.04
CA VAL A 41 5.21 -3.69 -6.03
C VAL A 41 4.87 -2.38 -5.35
N THR A 42 4.85 -2.37 -4.02
CA THR A 42 4.70 -1.15 -3.22
C THR A 42 6.03 -0.81 -2.54
N ILE A 43 6.43 0.44 -2.64
CA ILE A 43 7.61 1.01 -1.98
C ILE A 43 7.26 2.36 -1.36
N HIS A 44 7.78 2.62 -0.18
CA HIS A 44 7.59 3.90 0.51
C HIS A 44 8.90 4.69 0.57
N LEU A 45 8.99 5.77 -0.20
CA LEU A 45 10.08 6.72 -0.11
C LEU A 45 9.76 7.75 0.97
N ARG A 46 10.19 7.47 2.20
CA ARG A 46 9.97 8.36 3.34
C ARG A 46 10.87 9.59 3.31
N GLU A 47 10.41 10.69 3.89
CA GLU A 47 11.21 11.91 4.04
C GLU A 47 12.53 11.68 4.79
N ASP A 48 12.55 10.77 5.77
CA ASP A 48 13.73 10.44 6.58
C ASP A 48 14.64 9.35 5.96
N ARG A 49 14.24 8.79 4.82
CA ARG A 49 15.03 7.75 4.08
C ARG A 49 15.44 6.56 4.95
N ARG A 50 14.65 6.19 5.96
CA ARG A 50 15.02 5.10 6.88
C ARG A 50 15.12 3.72 6.21
N HIS A 51 14.51 3.53 5.04
CA HIS A 51 14.56 2.28 4.28
C HIS A 51 14.81 2.51 2.78
N ILE A 52 13.79 2.69 1.94
CA ILE A 52 13.93 2.95 0.50
C ILE A 52 14.65 4.28 0.27
N MET A 53 15.59 4.27 -0.66
CA MET A 53 16.32 5.44 -1.13
C MET A 53 15.86 5.81 -2.54
N GLU A 54 16.13 7.05 -3.00
CA GLU A 54 15.78 7.52 -4.35
C GLU A 54 16.24 6.56 -5.44
N LYS A 55 17.48 6.06 -5.31
CA LYS A 55 18.04 5.11 -6.28
C LYS A 55 17.22 3.82 -6.35
N ASP A 56 16.80 3.27 -5.21
CA ASP A 56 15.97 2.07 -5.18
C ASP A 56 14.65 2.31 -5.92
N ALA A 57 13.99 3.45 -5.60
CA ALA A 57 12.72 3.81 -6.22
C ALA A 57 12.86 4.01 -7.74
N ILE A 58 13.89 4.73 -8.20
CA ILE A 58 14.17 4.96 -9.62
C ILE A 58 14.43 3.63 -10.35
N ASP A 59 15.27 2.76 -9.77
CA ASP A 59 15.60 1.47 -10.36
C ASP A 59 14.35 0.58 -10.50
N ILE A 60 13.47 0.58 -9.49
CA ILE A 60 12.23 -0.19 -9.48
C ILE A 60 11.22 0.38 -10.48
N ILE A 61 10.93 1.68 -10.43
CA ILE A 61 9.96 2.32 -11.33
C ILE A 61 10.31 2.10 -12.79
N ASN A 62 11.61 2.18 -13.14
CA ASN A 62 12.05 2.11 -14.54
C ASN A 62 12.19 0.67 -15.08
N ASN A 63 12.32 -0.35 -14.24
CA ASN A 63 12.75 -1.68 -14.69
C ASN A 63 11.86 -2.84 -14.24
N ILE A 64 10.75 -2.58 -13.53
CA ILE A 64 9.76 -3.60 -13.15
C ILE A 64 8.60 -3.54 -14.14
N GLY A 65 8.14 -4.72 -14.61
CA GLY A 65 7.11 -4.85 -15.64
C GLY A 65 5.68 -4.95 -15.08
N ILE A 66 5.50 -5.01 -13.75
CA ILE A 66 4.20 -4.92 -13.09
C ILE A 66 3.98 -3.52 -12.51
N ASP A 67 2.76 -3.22 -12.04
CA ASP A 67 2.46 -1.91 -11.45
C ASP A 67 3.41 -1.59 -10.28
N VAL A 68 3.82 -0.32 -10.18
CA VAL A 68 4.60 0.21 -9.04
C VAL A 68 3.76 1.25 -8.33
N ASN A 69 3.50 1.02 -7.03
CA ASN A 69 2.86 1.97 -6.13
C ASN A 69 3.94 2.65 -5.26
N LEU A 70 4.09 3.96 -5.43
CA LEU A 70 5.00 4.78 -4.65
C LEU A 70 4.23 5.46 -3.51
N GLU A 71 4.49 5.04 -2.28
CA GLU A 71 3.98 5.71 -1.09
C GLU A 71 4.89 6.89 -0.73
N ILE A 72 4.29 8.06 -0.49
CA ILE A 72 5.02 9.30 -0.15
C ILE A 72 4.19 10.21 0.76
N ALA A 73 4.89 11.04 1.54
CA ALA A 73 4.27 12.17 2.22
C ALA A 73 3.83 13.25 1.21
N PRO A 74 2.78 14.05 1.52
CA PRO A 74 2.28 15.12 0.66
C PRO A 74 3.16 16.37 0.73
N THR A 75 4.48 16.23 0.52
CA THR A 75 5.44 17.33 0.50
C THR A 75 5.87 17.67 -0.92
N GLU A 76 6.30 18.90 -1.13
CA GLU A 76 6.70 19.39 -2.46
C GLU A 76 7.82 18.52 -3.05
N GLU A 77 8.83 18.20 -2.25
CA GLU A 77 9.97 17.36 -2.65
C GLU A 77 9.51 15.97 -3.16
N MET A 78 8.61 15.33 -2.38
CA MET A 78 8.14 13.99 -2.73
C MET A 78 7.23 13.99 -3.96
N ILE A 79 6.40 15.00 -4.11
CA ILE A 79 5.54 15.17 -5.27
C ILE A 79 6.36 15.42 -6.53
N ASP A 80 7.37 16.30 -6.47
CA ASP A 80 8.26 16.56 -7.60
C ASP A 80 9.05 15.30 -7.99
N PHE A 81 9.50 14.51 -6.99
CA PHE A 81 10.13 13.21 -7.24
C PHE A 81 9.18 12.25 -7.98
N ALA A 82 7.93 12.14 -7.53
CA ALA A 82 6.93 11.27 -8.15
C ALA A 82 6.61 11.71 -9.58
N ILE A 83 6.40 13.01 -9.82
CA ILE A 83 6.13 13.56 -11.16
C ILE A 83 7.30 13.27 -12.11
N LYS A 84 8.52 13.48 -11.66
CA LYS A 84 9.74 13.24 -12.45
C LYS A 84 9.91 11.79 -12.86
N ASN A 85 9.60 10.85 -11.98
CA ASN A 85 9.87 9.42 -12.19
C ASN A 85 8.64 8.63 -12.68
N SER A 86 7.44 9.23 -12.61
CA SER A 86 6.18 8.73 -13.19
C SER A 86 5.86 7.26 -12.85
N PRO A 87 5.74 6.88 -11.55
CA PRO A 87 5.25 5.55 -11.18
C PRO A 87 3.80 5.34 -11.66
N ASN A 88 3.33 4.10 -11.69
CA ASN A 88 1.94 3.80 -12.06
C ASN A 88 0.94 4.41 -11.07
N TYR A 89 1.27 4.33 -9.77
CA TYR A 89 0.46 4.86 -8.67
C TYR A 89 1.30 5.68 -7.71
N VAL A 90 0.69 6.70 -7.15
CA VAL A 90 1.16 7.39 -5.95
C VAL A 90 0.11 7.23 -4.86
N CYS A 91 0.51 6.69 -3.73
CA CYS A 91 -0.32 6.66 -2.53
C CYS A 91 0.17 7.72 -1.54
N LEU A 92 -0.66 8.72 -1.26
CA LEU A 92 -0.34 9.73 -0.26
C LEU A 92 -0.62 9.16 1.14
N VAL A 93 0.43 9.14 1.96
CA VAL A 93 0.40 8.61 3.33
C VAL A 93 0.80 9.68 4.35
N PRO A 94 0.32 9.62 5.59
CA PRO A 94 0.83 10.48 6.64
C PRO A 94 2.22 10.01 7.05
N GLU A 95 3.13 10.96 7.34
CA GLU A 95 4.42 10.64 7.94
C GLU A 95 4.63 11.47 9.21
N LYS A 96 4.92 10.79 10.31
CA LYS A 96 5.40 11.39 11.53
C LYS A 96 6.76 10.77 11.87
N ARG A 97 7.74 11.59 12.18
CA ARG A 97 9.12 11.14 12.44
C ARG A 97 9.22 10.17 13.61
N GLU A 98 8.34 10.29 14.59
CA GLU A 98 8.33 9.48 15.81
C GLU A 98 7.64 8.12 15.63
N GLU A 99 6.89 7.91 14.55
CA GLU A 99 6.21 6.63 14.29
C GLU A 99 7.18 5.62 13.66
N ILE A 100 7.12 4.37 14.15
CA ILE A 100 7.91 3.27 13.58
C ILE A 100 7.39 2.90 12.20
N THR A 101 6.06 2.85 12.06
CA THR A 101 5.34 2.62 10.80
C THR A 101 4.28 3.69 10.63
N THR A 102 3.68 3.78 9.44
CA THR A 102 2.55 4.69 9.20
C THR A 102 1.35 4.25 10.04
N GLU A 103 1.00 5.04 11.04
CA GLU A 103 -0.16 4.79 11.90
C GLU A 103 -1.28 5.80 11.58
N GLY A 104 -2.46 5.25 11.23
CA GLY A 104 -3.64 6.04 10.86
C GLY A 104 -3.63 6.55 9.42
N GLY A 105 -4.79 7.01 8.97
CA GLY A 105 -4.98 7.54 7.62
C GLY A 105 -4.59 9.01 7.49
N ILE A 106 -4.32 9.43 6.23
CA ILE A 106 -4.01 10.81 5.92
C ILE A 106 -5.20 11.75 6.18
N ASN A 107 -4.92 12.95 6.68
CA ASN A 107 -5.94 13.98 6.83
C ASN A 107 -6.14 14.72 5.49
N VAL A 108 -7.22 14.39 4.79
CA VAL A 108 -7.56 14.92 3.47
C VAL A 108 -7.91 16.41 3.45
N ASP A 109 -8.14 17.03 4.62
CA ASP A 109 -8.48 18.45 4.71
C ASP A 109 -7.26 19.38 4.71
N LEU A 110 -6.07 18.82 4.92
CA LEU A 110 -4.82 19.59 4.93
C LEU A 110 -4.55 20.24 3.58
N LYS A 111 -4.05 21.47 3.59
CA LYS A 111 -3.77 22.24 2.38
C LYS A 111 -2.70 21.59 1.52
N GLU A 112 -1.64 21.05 2.15
CA GLU A 112 -0.57 20.32 1.49
C GLU A 112 -1.07 19.07 0.77
N VAL A 113 -2.03 18.34 1.34
CA VAL A 113 -2.66 17.17 0.70
C VAL A 113 -3.43 17.59 -0.55
N LYS A 114 -4.27 18.63 -0.45
CA LYS A 114 -5.05 19.14 -1.59
C LYS A 114 -4.14 19.67 -2.69
N HIS A 115 -3.09 20.41 -2.34
CA HIS A 115 -2.11 20.91 -3.31
C HIS A 115 -1.36 19.78 -4.02
N SER A 116 -0.96 18.74 -3.27
CA SER A 116 -0.33 17.54 -3.83
C SER A 116 -1.24 16.83 -4.83
N ILE A 117 -2.52 16.67 -4.50
CA ILE A 117 -3.52 16.09 -5.39
C ILE A 117 -3.64 16.90 -6.68
N GLU A 118 -3.77 18.24 -6.58
CA GLU A 118 -3.88 19.14 -7.75
C GLU A 118 -2.65 19.05 -8.68
N LYS A 119 -1.45 18.86 -8.14
CA LYS A 119 -0.23 18.67 -8.94
C LYS A 119 -0.24 17.32 -9.64
N LEU A 120 -0.55 16.24 -8.92
CA LEU A 120 -0.58 14.88 -9.46
C LEU A 120 -1.69 14.70 -10.51
N GLN A 121 -2.84 15.36 -10.37
CA GLN A 121 -3.94 15.32 -11.35
C GLN A 121 -3.58 15.92 -12.72
N LYS A 122 -2.47 16.63 -12.83
CA LYS A 122 -1.95 17.14 -14.12
C LYS A 122 -1.07 16.12 -14.85
N THR A 123 -0.90 14.93 -14.27
CA THR A 123 -0.10 13.82 -14.81
C THR A 123 -0.97 12.62 -15.14
N ASN A 124 -0.36 11.55 -15.66
CA ASN A 124 -1.03 10.26 -15.87
C ASN A 124 -0.91 9.31 -14.67
N ILE A 125 -0.33 9.76 -13.55
CA ILE A 125 -0.15 8.96 -12.34
C ILE A 125 -1.51 8.76 -11.68
N LYS A 126 -1.86 7.52 -11.34
CA LYS A 126 -3.07 7.21 -10.58
C LYS A 126 -2.88 7.58 -9.12
N ILE A 127 -3.83 8.32 -8.56
CA ILE A 127 -3.73 8.84 -7.20
C ILE A 127 -4.52 7.95 -6.24
N SER A 128 -3.84 7.48 -5.19
CA SER A 128 -4.43 6.79 -4.06
C SER A 128 -4.22 7.59 -2.77
N LEU A 129 -5.18 7.51 -1.86
CA LEU A 129 -5.04 8.06 -0.51
C LEU A 129 -5.16 6.94 0.52
N PHE A 130 -4.19 6.86 1.44
CA PHE A 130 -4.23 5.96 2.59
C PHE A 130 -5.11 6.58 3.68
N ILE A 131 -6.29 6.02 3.91
CA ILE A 131 -7.32 6.64 4.74
C ILE A 131 -7.88 5.72 5.83
N GLU A 132 -8.34 6.30 6.93
CA GLU A 132 -9.18 5.58 7.88
C GLU A 132 -10.50 5.13 7.22
N PRO A 133 -11.05 3.95 7.57
CA PRO A 133 -12.33 3.48 7.06
C PRO A 133 -13.50 4.28 7.67
N LYS A 134 -13.69 5.51 7.17
CA LYS A 134 -14.75 6.43 7.59
C LYS A 134 -15.49 6.98 6.38
N LYS A 135 -16.82 6.88 6.38
CA LYS A 135 -17.66 7.32 5.26
C LYS A 135 -17.46 8.78 4.90
N GLU A 136 -17.27 9.65 5.92
CA GLU A 136 -17.04 11.08 5.72
C GLU A 136 -15.77 11.36 4.92
N ILE A 137 -14.72 10.57 5.14
CA ILE A 137 -13.46 10.70 4.40
C ILE A 137 -13.63 10.25 2.95
N ILE A 138 -14.38 9.18 2.71
CA ILE A 138 -14.65 8.66 1.36
C ILE A 138 -15.45 9.69 0.53
N TYR A 139 -16.44 10.36 1.12
CA TYR A 139 -17.15 11.45 0.44
C TYR A 139 -16.20 12.61 0.04
N LYS A 140 -15.27 12.98 0.93
CA LYS A 140 -14.24 13.99 0.61
C LYS A 140 -13.30 13.53 -0.50
N CYS A 141 -12.90 12.25 -0.52
CA CYS A 141 -12.11 11.68 -1.62
C CYS A 141 -12.87 11.80 -2.95
N LYS A 142 -14.19 11.59 -2.94
CA LYS A 142 -15.03 11.79 -4.13
C LYS A 142 -15.05 13.25 -4.61
N GLU A 143 -15.20 14.21 -3.69
CA GLU A 143 -15.15 15.65 -4.01
C GLU A 143 -13.79 16.05 -4.60
N LEU A 144 -12.71 15.46 -4.09
CA LEU A 144 -11.33 15.66 -4.58
C LEU A 144 -11.04 14.90 -5.90
N LYS A 145 -12.02 14.15 -6.45
CA LYS A 145 -11.89 13.34 -7.67
C LYS A 145 -10.75 12.33 -7.59
N ILE A 146 -10.62 11.67 -6.44
CA ILE A 146 -9.62 10.62 -6.23
C ILE A 146 -10.07 9.32 -6.88
N ASP A 147 -9.15 8.63 -7.57
CA ASP A 147 -9.42 7.39 -8.29
C ASP A 147 -9.36 6.16 -7.40
N TYR A 148 -8.47 6.18 -6.41
CA TYR A 148 -8.19 5.06 -5.52
C TYR A 148 -8.14 5.51 -4.06
N VAL A 149 -8.60 4.66 -3.17
CA VAL A 149 -8.32 4.76 -1.75
C VAL A 149 -7.75 3.44 -1.24
N GLU A 150 -6.87 3.52 -0.25
CA GLU A 150 -6.45 2.36 0.51
C GLU A 150 -6.98 2.49 1.94
N LEU A 151 -7.87 1.59 2.33
CA LEU A 151 -8.45 1.56 3.68
C LEU A 151 -7.43 1.00 4.67
N HIS A 152 -7.12 1.77 5.70
CA HIS A 152 -6.23 1.37 6.78
C HIS A 152 -6.83 0.22 7.59
N THR A 153 -6.19 -0.95 7.59
CA THR A 153 -6.64 -2.13 8.33
C THR A 153 -5.90 -2.36 9.65
N GLY A 154 -5.02 -1.45 10.08
CA GLY A 154 -4.17 -1.62 11.26
C GLY A 154 -4.96 -1.79 12.56
N LYS A 155 -6.06 -1.04 12.73
CA LYS A 155 -6.94 -1.21 13.90
C LYS A 155 -7.53 -2.62 13.92
N TYR A 156 -8.02 -3.11 12.78
CA TYR A 156 -8.50 -4.48 12.61
C TYR A 156 -7.40 -5.50 12.96
N ALA A 157 -6.21 -5.31 12.40
CA ALA A 157 -5.10 -6.26 12.54
C ALA A 157 -4.57 -6.39 13.99
N ASN A 158 -4.78 -5.37 14.82
CA ASN A 158 -4.37 -5.34 16.22
C ASN A 158 -5.44 -5.88 17.19
N LEU A 159 -6.60 -6.31 16.70
CA LEU A 159 -7.67 -6.89 17.51
C LEU A 159 -7.63 -8.42 17.48
N ASP A 160 -8.05 -9.04 18.58
CA ASP A 160 -8.40 -10.46 18.58
C ASP A 160 -9.54 -10.68 17.58
N LEU A 161 -9.54 -11.80 16.85
CA LEU A 161 -10.53 -12.09 15.78
C LEU A 161 -11.98 -11.94 16.26
N ASP A 162 -12.29 -12.33 17.49
CA ASP A 162 -13.64 -12.20 18.07
C ASP A 162 -14.09 -10.73 18.23
N LYS A 163 -13.13 -9.82 18.44
CA LYS A 163 -13.38 -8.37 18.56
C LYS A 163 -13.32 -7.65 17.22
N ALA A 164 -12.72 -8.28 16.23
CA ALA A 164 -12.48 -7.69 14.91
C ALA A 164 -13.74 -7.61 14.04
N ILE A 165 -14.83 -8.33 14.37
CA ILE A 165 -16.05 -8.42 13.56
C ILE A 165 -16.63 -7.03 13.22
N ASN A 166 -16.63 -6.11 14.19
CA ASN A 166 -17.16 -4.76 13.96
C ASN A 166 -16.28 -3.94 13.01
N GLU A 167 -14.95 -4.13 13.08
CA GLU A 167 -14.01 -3.46 12.16
C GLU A 167 -14.14 -4.02 10.74
N VAL A 168 -14.28 -5.35 10.57
CA VAL A 168 -14.55 -5.96 9.26
C VAL A 168 -15.83 -5.40 8.66
N LYS A 169 -16.90 -5.28 9.46
CA LYS A 169 -18.17 -4.70 9.03
C LYS A 169 -17.99 -3.24 8.58
N LEU A 170 -17.26 -2.44 9.36
CA LEU A 170 -16.98 -1.03 9.04
C LEU A 170 -16.19 -0.93 7.73
N ILE A 171 -15.12 -1.73 7.56
CA ILE A 171 -14.33 -1.78 6.34
C ILE A 171 -15.20 -2.19 5.14
N SER A 172 -16.06 -3.21 5.30
CA SER A 172 -16.97 -3.64 4.24
C SER A 172 -17.97 -2.55 3.85
N GLU A 173 -18.57 -1.85 4.82
CA GLU A 173 -19.46 -0.72 4.52
C GLU A 173 -18.76 0.42 3.80
N CYS A 174 -17.51 0.70 4.16
CA CYS A 174 -16.68 1.69 3.48
C CYS A 174 -16.31 1.25 2.05
N ALA A 175 -15.95 -0.02 1.85
CA ALA A 175 -15.63 -0.54 0.53
C ALA A 175 -16.85 -0.51 -0.42
N LYS A 176 -18.04 -0.83 0.08
CA LYS A 176 -19.31 -0.69 -0.67
C LYS A 176 -19.58 0.75 -1.07
N LEU A 177 -19.39 1.69 -0.15
CA LEU A 177 -19.54 3.11 -0.45
C LEU A 177 -18.55 3.57 -1.54
N CYS A 178 -17.30 3.08 -1.51
CA CYS A 178 -16.34 3.36 -2.57
C CYS A 178 -16.84 2.88 -3.93
N GLU A 179 -17.39 1.66 -4.01
CA GLU A 179 -17.95 1.11 -5.25
C GLU A 179 -19.14 1.94 -5.76
N GLU A 180 -20.08 2.32 -4.87
CA GLU A 180 -21.21 3.20 -5.20
C GLU A 180 -20.76 4.54 -5.76
N LEU A 181 -19.70 5.10 -5.20
CA LEU A 181 -19.11 6.38 -5.63
C LEU A 181 -18.13 6.23 -6.81
N LYS A 182 -17.90 5.01 -7.31
CA LYS A 182 -16.94 4.70 -8.39
C LYS A 182 -15.51 5.13 -8.01
N ILE A 183 -15.09 4.84 -6.79
CA ILE A 183 -13.72 4.94 -6.29
C ILE A 183 -13.20 3.51 -6.14
N ASN A 184 -12.03 3.22 -6.69
CA ASN A 184 -11.40 1.91 -6.49
C ASN A 184 -10.93 1.78 -5.05
N CYS A 185 -11.29 0.68 -4.40
CA CYS A 185 -11.00 0.45 -3.00
C CYS A 185 -9.92 -0.63 -2.85
N ASN A 186 -8.79 -0.25 -2.28
CA ASN A 186 -7.74 -1.14 -1.82
C ASN A 186 -7.76 -1.19 -0.29
N ALA A 187 -7.03 -2.12 0.31
CA ALA A 187 -6.88 -2.19 1.76
C ALA A 187 -5.47 -2.70 2.13
N GLY A 188 -4.96 -2.26 3.26
CA GLY A 188 -3.61 -2.64 3.68
C GLY A 188 -3.30 -2.25 5.11
N HIS A 189 -2.11 -2.62 5.53
CA HIS A 189 -1.51 -2.43 6.84
C HIS A 189 -1.91 -3.49 7.88
N GLY A 190 -0.90 -4.22 8.38
CA GLY A 190 -1.04 -5.20 9.45
C GLY A 190 -1.63 -6.54 9.04
N LEU A 191 -1.93 -6.75 7.76
CA LEU A 191 -2.45 -8.02 7.25
C LEU A 191 -1.37 -9.10 7.19
N ASN A 192 -1.76 -10.34 7.54
CA ASN A 192 -0.92 -11.52 7.55
C ASN A 192 -1.72 -12.78 7.21
N MET A 193 -1.08 -13.97 7.24
CA MET A 193 -1.72 -15.24 6.89
C MET A 193 -2.90 -15.61 7.81
N ASP A 194 -2.91 -15.12 9.07
CA ASP A 194 -3.93 -15.49 10.06
C ASP A 194 -5.16 -14.58 10.00
N ASN A 195 -4.98 -13.31 9.57
CA ASN A 195 -6.04 -12.30 9.62
C ASN A 195 -6.52 -11.79 8.25
N VAL A 196 -5.89 -12.19 7.14
CA VAL A 196 -6.23 -11.65 5.81
C VAL A 196 -7.59 -12.10 5.27
N ILE A 197 -8.07 -13.28 5.67
CA ILE A 197 -9.27 -13.92 5.10
C ILE A 197 -10.52 -13.03 5.18
N PRO A 198 -10.91 -12.48 6.35
CA PRO A 198 -12.11 -11.64 6.44
C PRO A 198 -12.07 -10.41 5.54
N ILE A 199 -10.90 -9.81 5.34
CA ILE A 199 -10.72 -8.65 4.46
C ILE A 199 -10.72 -9.09 2.99
N ALA A 200 -10.06 -10.20 2.67
CA ALA A 200 -10.05 -10.74 1.30
C ALA A 200 -11.44 -11.16 0.79
N GLN A 201 -12.38 -11.47 1.68
CA GLN A 201 -13.77 -11.83 1.35
C GLN A 201 -14.66 -10.63 1.01
N ILE A 202 -14.19 -9.40 1.21
CA ILE A 202 -14.95 -8.18 0.84
C ILE A 202 -14.78 -7.95 -0.67
N ASP A 203 -15.80 -8.23 -1.46
CA ASP A 203 -15.75 -8.25 -2.94
C ASP A 203 -15.43 -6.88 -3.55
N GLU A 204 -15.77 -5.81 -2.87
CA GLU A 204 -15.54 -4.44 -3.30
C GLU A 204 -14.07 -4.01 -3.17
N ILE A 205 -13.25 -4.69 -2.34
CA ILE A 205 -11.81 -4.46 -2.27
C ILE A 205 -11.15 -5.07 -3.51
N LYS A 206 -10.38 -4.28 -4.23
CA LYS A 206 -9.76 -4.68 -5.51
C LYS A 206 -8.33 -5.19 -5.33
N GLU A 207 -7.60 -4.69 -4.31
CA GLU A 207 -6.22 -5.03 -4.04
C GLU A 207 -5.92 -5.00 -2.54
N LEU A 208 -5.03 -5.90 -2.09
CA LEU A 208 -4.45 -5.87 -0.76
C LEU A 208 -2.98 -5.52 -0.85
N ASN A 209 -2.53 -4.50 -0.08
CA ASN A 209 -1.14 -4.13 0.06
C ASN A 209 -0.58 -4.72 1.35
N ILE A 210 0.36 -5.67 1.21
CA ILE A 210 0.91 -6.46 2.32
C ILE A 210 2.43 -6.42 2.28
N GLY A 211 3.05 -5.98 3.37
CA GLY A 211 4.50 -5.85 3.46
C GLY A 211 5.12 -6.71 4.55
N HIS A 212 5.05 -6.24 5.79
CA HIS A 212 5.80 -6.80 6.92
C HIS A 212 5.66 -8.32 7.05
N SER A 213 4.45 -8.86 6.99
CA SER A 213 4.22 -10.30 7.16
C SER A 213 4.87 -11.14 6.04
N ILE A 214 4.78 -10.68 4.78
CA ILE A 214 5.42 -11.38 3.65
C ILE A 214 6.94 -11.39 3.81
N ILE A 215 7.54 -10.26 4.18
CA ILE A 215 8.99 -10.18 4.37
C ILE A 215 9.43 -11.00 5.60
N SER A 216 8.67 -10.96 6.70
CA SER A 216 8.92 -11.80 7.87
C SER A 216 8.90 -13.28 7.53
N ASP A 217 7.85 -13.75 6.86
CA ASP A 217 7.72 -15.14 6.41
C ASP A 217 8.86 -15.52 5.43
N SER A 218 9.33 -14.57 4.65
CA SER A 218 10.41 -14.81 3.68
C SER A 218 11.73 -15.22 4.31
N LEU A 219 11.99 -14.84 5.55
CA LEU A 219 13.17 -15.25 6.31
C LEU A 219 13.19 -16.77 6.59
N ILE A 220 12.02 -17.38 6.61
CA ILE A 220 11.85 -18.81 6.93
C ILE A 220 11.61 -19.62 5.64
N TYR A 221 10.79 -19.11 4.72
CA TYR A 221 10.28 -19.85 3.56
C TYR A 221 10.84 -19.37 2.23
N GLY A 222 11.58 -18.27 2.21
CA GLY A 222 12.00 -17.56 1.00
C GLY A 222 10.89 -16.68 0.41
N LEU A 223 11.28 -15.56 -0.21
CA LEU A 223 10.35 -14.51 -0.65
C LEU A 223 9.34 -15.00 -1.68
N GLU A 224 9.78 -15.76 -2.67
CA GLU A 224 8.91 -16.33 -3.70
C GLU A 224 7.81 -17.22 -3.12
N ASN A 225 8.17 -18.11 -2.19
CA ASN A 225 7.21 -19.01 -1.55
C ASN A 225 6.20 -18.25 -0.67
N SER A 226 6.66 -17.23 0.07
CA SER A 226 5.80 -16.41 0.93
C SER A 226 4.77 -15.65 0.09
N ILE A 227 5.17 -15.07 -1.03
CA ILE A 227 4.28 -14.40 -1.97
C ILE A 227 3.26 -15.38 -2.57
N LYS A 228 3.73 -16.53 -3.10
CA LYS A 228 2.85 -17.54 -3.69
C LYS A 228 1.83 -18.10 -2.70
N LYS A 229 2.22 -18.28 -1.43
CA LYS A 229 1.29 -18.71 -0.37
C LYS A 229 0.22 -17.64 -0.13
N MET A 230 0.58 -16.37 -0.03
CA MET A 230 -0.37 -15.27 0.15
C MET A 230 -1.34 -15.17 -1.04
N ILE A 231 -0.83 -15.20 -2.28
CA ILE A 231 -1.66 -15.20 -3.49
C ILE A 231 -2.67 -16.35 -3.47
N LYS A 232 -2.22 -17.56 -3.14
CA LYS A 232 -3.10 -18.74 -3.06
C LYS A 232 -4.18 -18.54 -2.02
N LEU A 233 -3.84 -18.02 -0.85
CA LEU A 233 -4.77 -17.79 0.25
C LEU A 233 -5.86 -16.78 -0.15
N ILE A 234 -5.47 -15.58 -0.57
CA ILE A 234 -6.44 -14.52 -0.89
C ILE A 234 -7.33 -14.88 -2.09
N ASN A 235 -6.80 -15.60 -3.09
CA ASN A 235 -7.58 -16.07 -4.22
C ASN A 235 -8.55 -17.20 -3.85
N SER A 236 -8.27 -17.98 -2.80
CA SER A 236 -9.21 -19.00 -2.30
C SER A 236 -10.44 -18.41 -1.60
N CYS A 237 -10.38 -17.12 -1.22
CA CYS A 237 -11.46 -16.43 -0.53
C CYS A 237 -12.55 -15.92 -1.48
N ARG A 238 -12.30 -15.94 -2.79
CA ARG A 238 -13.23 -15.44 -3.82
C ARG A 238 -13.58 -16.54 -4.82
N LYS A 239 -14.86 -16.61 -5.16
CA LYS A 239 -15.41 -17.57 -6.14
C LYS A 239 -15.36 -17.00 -7.55
#